data_8c7e6ed8f1eba66d5a40a37b4be5a595
#
_entry.id   8c7e6ed8f1eba66d5a40a37b4be5a595
#
_cell.length_a   1.000
_cell.length_b   1.000
_cell.length_c   1.000
_cell.angle_alpha   90.00
_cell.angle_beta   90.00
_cell.angle_gamma   90.00
#
_symmetry.space_group_name_H-M   'P 1'
#
loop_
_entity.id
_entity.type
_entity.pdbx_description
1 polymer ?
#
loop_
_entity_poly.entity_id
_entity_poly.type
_entity_poly.pdbx_seq_one_letter_code
_entity_poly.pdbx_strand_id
1 'polypeptide(L)'
;FDSTMTRVTRAALIIAIFIGLEKLLGFLRQLIIARQFGLSAELDAFNAANNLPDLIFALISGGALAVAFIPVLSEYLEEKGRPIMWDLFSRVANLVFLATAVLSAIIAIFAEQLVGWQLGIAPGFGAPQQALVTDLMRLNLIATLLFSVSGLVIAGLQANQHFLLPALARSMYDVGTLIGVIILAPQTGYQIGPITLPAFGMGIYGLAYGTVLGAVLFLAIQIPGLLRYQFRWVPKINLRHPGVQQVLKVMGPRIGTVFFIYLVLIYIPDNIASRLLTGSITALAYGWLIMQLPETLIGTAIGTALLPTISEQITRDERGVFTQSLNRALRVILALTLPFSLLLAMVMRPLVNVFGFDLVGTEMVVWTARAFLIGLAGHSLLEIAARAYYAQQNAITPLWASALMMVTFSVMALLFSKLIGVVGIALANALAFTGEAILLLYLLNRKFPGLSRLGSTLPRVALACVAAALLVYFILSMSLPLPAFISAVIALAIGGLAVLPFVWPELKLMMKL
;
A
#
# COMPACT_ATOMS: atom_id res chain seq x y z
N PHE A 1 -11.83 -22.43 -24.32
CA PHE A 1 -10.50 -22.19 -23.73
C PHE A 1 -9.77 -23.52 -23.70
N ASP A 2 -8.77 -23.61 -24.56
CA ASP A 2 -8.18 -24.84 -25.07
C ASP A 2 -7.36 -25.65 -24.07
N SER A 3 -7.28 -26.95 -24.38
CA SER A 3 -6.63 -28.05 -23.65
C SER A 3 -5.09 -27.97 -23.52
N THR A 4 -4.48 -26.83 -23.81
CA THR A 4 -3.01 -26.63 -23.84
C THR A 4 -2.43 -25.87 -22.63
N MET A 5 -3.28 -25.29 -21.77
CA MET A 5 -2.79 -24.54 -20.60
C MET A 5 -2.45 -25.48 -19.43
N THR A 6 -1.23 -25.36 -18.91
CA THR A 6 -0.83 -26.08 -17.68
C THR A 6 -1.68 -25.64 -16.49
N ARG A 7 -1.83 -26.53 -15.48
CA ARG A 7 -2.58 -26.19 -14.24
C ARG A 7 -2.06 -24.91 -13.58
N VAL A 8 -0.76 -24.67 -13.66
CA VAL A 8 -0.09 -23.47 -13.11
C VAL A 8 -0.51 -22.20 -13.87
N THR A 9 -0.51 -22.25 -15.20
CA THR A 9 -0.90 -21.10 -16.04
C THR A 9 -2.37 -20.72 -15.83
N ARG A 10 -3.25 -21.71 -15.69
CA ARG A 10 -4.68 -21.48 -15.41
C ARG A 10 -4.88 -20.86 -14.01
N ALA A 11 -4.17 -21.34 -13.00
CA ALA A 11 -4.21 -20.77 -11.65
C ALA A 11 -3.69 -19.33 -11.64
N ALA A 12 -2.57 -19.06 -12.31
CA ALA A 12 -2.00 -17.72 -12.43
C ALA A 12 -2.96 -16.74 -13.13
N LEU A 13 -3.63 -17.18 -14.21
CA LEU A 13 -4.61 -16.35 -14.90
C LEU A 13 -5.82 -16.02 -14.02
N ILE A 14 -6.34 -17.00 -13.27
CA ILE A 14 -7.45 -16.79 -12.34
C ILE A 14 -7.04 -15.78 -11.26
N ILE A 15 -5.88 -15.95 -10.66
CA ILE A 15 -5.35 -15.02 -9.64
C ILE A 15 -5.21 -13.60 -10.22
N ALA A 16 -4.66 -13.46 -11.43
CA ALA A 16 -4.51 -12.17 -12.10
C ALA A 16 -5.86 -11.47 -12.35
N ILE A 17 -6.89 -12.23 -12.79
CA ILE A 17 -8.25 -11.70 -12.99
C ILE A 17 -8.83 -11.18 -11.66
N PHE A 18 -8.67 -11.93 -10.56
CA PHE A 18 -9.21 -11.49 -9.26
C PHE A 18 -8.42 -10.33 -8.66
N ILE A 19 -7.11 -10.24 -8.89
CA ILE A 19 -6.33 -9.04 -8.53
C ILE A 19 -6.82 -7.83 -9.34
N GLY A 20 -7.07 -8.00 -10.63
CA GLY A 20 -7.64 -6.93 -11.47
C GLY A 20 -9.02 -6.49 -10.98
N LEU A 21 -9.88 -7.44 -10.62
CA LEU A 21 -11.21 -7.16 -10.05
C LEU A 21 -11.09 -6.40 -8.71
N GLU A 22 -10.22 -6.83 -7.81
CA GLU A 22 -9.94 -6.13 -6.54
C GLU A 22 -9.52 -4.67 -6.78
N LYS A 23 -8.61 -4.43 -7.73
CA LYS A 23 -8.17 -3.06 -8.04
C LYS A 23 -9.30 -2.20 -8.62
N LEU A 24 -10.14 -2.79 -9.47
CA LEU A 24 -11.31 -2.10 -10.02
C LEU A 24 -12.33 -1.75 -8.93
N LEU A 25 -12.66 -2.71 -8.07
CA LEU A 25 -13.60 -2.49 -6.95
C LEU A 25 -13.03 -1.47 -5.95
N GLY A 26 -11.75 -1.55 -5.63
CA GLY A 26 -11.07 -0.60 -4.75
C GLY A 26 -11.08 0.82 -5.33
N PHE A 27 -10.83 0.98 -6.64
CA PHE A 27 -10.94 2.27 -7.31
C PHE A 27 -12.37 2.82 -7.29
N LEU A 28 -13.36 1.98 -7.63
CA LEU A 28 -14.78 2.35 -7.61
C LEU A 28 -15.23 2.78 -6.20
N ARG A 29 -14.81 2.05 -5.18
CA ARG A 29 -15.04 2.41 -3.78
C ARG A 29 -14.50 3.80 -3.47
N GLN A 30 -13.24 4.09 -3.78
CA GLN A 30 -12.62 5.39 -3.53
C GLN A 30 -13.31 6.52 -4.29
N LEU A 31 -13.75 6.24 -5.53
CA LEU A 31 -14.50 7.20 -6.34
C LEU A 31 -15.84 7.57 -5.70
N ILE A 32 -16.59 6.58 -5.21
CA ILE A 32 -17.90 6.81 -4.59
C ILE A 32 -17.73 7.53 -3.24
N ILE A 33 -16.74 7.13 -2.42
CA ILE A 33 -16.41 7.80 -1.16
C ILE A 33 -16.08 9.27 -1.41
N ALA A 34 -15.21 9.55 -2.40
CA ALA A 34 -14.83 10.92 -2.75
C ALA A 34 -16.02 11.77 -3.17
N ARG A 35 -16.90 11.25 -4.02
CA ARG A 35 -18.09 11.95 -4.50
C ARG A 35 -19.13 12.20 -3.41
N GLN A 36 -19.24 11.29 -2.45
CA GLN A 36 -20.25 11.40 -1.39
C GLN A 36 -19.80 12.27 -0.24
N PHE A 37 -18.55 12.19 0.16
CA PHE A 37 -18.02 12.89 1.33
C PHE A 37 -17.13 14.10 0.99
N GLY A 38 -16.55 14.14 -0.22
CA GLY A 38 -15.60 15.20 -0.60
C GLY A 38 -14.36 15.21 0.32
N LEU A 39 -13.73 16.38 0.44
CA LEU A 39 -12.68 16.63 1.44
C LEU A 39 -13.32 17.26 2.70
N SER A 40 -14.12 16.47 3.41
CA SER A 40 -14.85 16.92 4.60
C SER A 40 -14.13 16.58 5.89
N ALA A 41 -14.52 17.28 6.97
CA ALA A 41 -14.06 16.97 8.32
C ALA A 41 -14.44 15.54 8.75
N GLU A 42 -15.56 15.01 8.26
CA GLU A 42 -16.02 13.66 8.55
C GLU A 42 -15.12 12.61 7.89
N LEU A 43 -14.74 12.83 6.62
CA LEU A 43 -13.84 11.90 5.92
C LEU A 43 -12.41 11.98 6.47
N ASP A 44 -11.94 13.16 6.88
CA ASP A 44 -10.68 13.31 7.61
C ASP A 44 -10.72 12.54 8.94
N ALA A 45 -11.83 12.61 9.68
CA ALA A 45 -12.01 11.85 10.91
C ALA A 45 -12.01 10.33 10.67
N PHE A 46 -12.66 9.87 9.60
CA PHE A 46 -12.67 8.45 9.22
C PHE A 46 -11.25 7.96 8.85
N ASN A 47 -10.51 8.72 8.05
CA ASN A 47 -9.14 8.36 7.69
C ASN A 47 -8.22 8.33 8.92
N ALA A 48 -8.29 9.35 9.78
CA ALA A 48 -7.54 9.40 11.03
C ALA A 48 -7.90 8.23 11.99
N ALA A 49 -9.17 7.83 12.03
CA ALA A 49 -9.65 6.73 12.87
C ALA A 49 -9.10 5.36 12.46
N ASN A 50 -8.67 5.19 11.21
CA ASN A 50 -8.04 3.96 10.74
C ASN A 50 -6.57 3.84 11.18
N ASN A 51 -5.93 4.90 11.64
CA ASN A 51 -4.52 4.97 11.95
C ASN A 51 -4.06 3.80 12.84
N LEU A 52 -4.48 3.74 14.09
CA LEU A 52 -4.06 2.66 15.01
C LEU A 52 -4.62 1.28 14.65
N PRO A 53 -5.88 1.11 14.18
CA PRO A 53 -6.38 -0.14 13.64
C PRO A 53 -5.49 -0.74 12.56
N ASP A 54 -5.08 0.06 11.58
CA ASP A 54 -4.21 -0.36 10.48
C ASP A 54 -2.78 -0.67 10.94
N LEU A 55 -2.27 0.07 11.94
CA LEU A 55 -0.97 -0.23 12.55
C LEU A 55 -0.99 -1.63 13.19
N ILE A 56 -2.02 -1.94 14.00
CA ILE A 56 -2.13 -3.27 14.61
C ILE A 56 -2.17 -4.35 13.54
N PHE A 57 -3.00 -4.14 12.50
CA PHE A 57 -3.10 -5.08 11.40
C PHE A 57 -1.75 -5.27 10.68
N ALA A 58 -1.04 -4.18 10.37
CA ALA A 58 0.26 -4.23 9.70
C ALA A 58 1.33 -4.96 10.53
N LEU A 59 1.38 -4.71 11.84
CA LEU A 59 2.36 -5.31 12.73
C LEU A 59 2.10 -6.80 13.01
N ILE A 60 0.83 -7.17 13.21
CA ILE A 60 0.46 -8.49 13.73
C ILE A 60 0.02 -9.43 12.62
N SER A 61 -0.80 -8.96 11.68
CA SER A 61 -1.51 -9.81 10.71
C SER A 61 -1.11 -9.54 9.26
N GLY A 62 -0.47 -8.40 9.01
CA GLY A 62 -0.04 -7.98 7.67
C GLY A 62 1.05 -8.85 7.09
N GLY A 63 1.61 -8.41 5.95
CA GLY A 63 2.61 -9.17 5.17
C GLY A 63 3.78 -9.75 5.98
N ALA A 64 4.11 -9.19 7.16
CA ALA A 64 5.17 -9.71 8.02
C ALA A 64 4.86 -11.12 8.55
N LEU A 65 3.63 -11.34 9.05
CA LEU A 65 3.22 -12.65 9.56
C LEU A 65 3.02 -13.65 8.41
N ALA A 66 2.34 -13.27 7.34
CA ALA A 66 2.08 -14.18 6.23
C ALA A 66 3.39 -14.76 5.64
N VAL A 67 4.37 -13.91 5.40
CA VAL A 67 5.68 -14.34 4.84
C VAL A 67 6.47 -15.23 5.82
N ALA A 68 6.34 -15.01 7.13
CA ALA A 68 6.98 -15.86 8.14
C ALA A 68 6.24 -17.17 8.35
N PHE A 69 4.90 -17.15 8.27
CA PHE A 69 4.06 -18.25 8.68
C PHE A 69 3.84 -19.31 7.58
N ILE A 70 3.69 -18.86 6.32
CA ILE A 70 3.47 -19.79 5.19
C ILE A 70 4.56 -20.84 5.07
N PRO A 71 5.88 -20.51 5.07
CA PRO A 71 6.93 -21.52 4.98
C PRO A 71 6.88 -22.53 6.13
N VAL A 72 6.68 -22.05 7.37
CA VAL A 72 6.63 -22.91 8.55
C VAL A 72 5.42 -23.85 8.49
N LEU A 73 4.24 -23.36 8.06
CA LEU A 73 3.07 -24.20 7.87
C LEU A 73 3.26 -25.24 6.76
N SER A 74 3.92 -24.86 5.66
CA SER A 74 4.23 -25.77 4.56
C SER A 74 5.18 -26.88 4.99
N GLU A 75 6.24 -26.55 5.74
CA GLU A 75 7.17 -27.51 6.34
C GLU A 75 6.42 -28.50 7.26
N TYR A 76 5.56 -28.00 8.16
CA TYR A 76 4.76 -28.84 9.04
C TYR A 76 3.74 -29.72 8.29
N LEU A 77 3.19 -29.21 7.19
CA LEU A 77 2.26 -29.96 6.35
C LEU A 77 2.96 -31.14 5.66
N GLU A 78 4.17 -30.90 5.13
CA GLU A 78 4.95 -31.93 4.41
C GLU A 78 5.56 -32.96 5.36
N GLU A 79 6.15 -32.53 6.49
CA GLU A 79 6.86 -33.42 7.40
C GLU A 79 5.96 -34.13 8.42
N LYS A 80 4.92 -33.44 8.93
CA LYS A 80 4.12 -33.91 10.07
C LYS A 80 2.65 -34.12 9.74
N GLY A 81 2.23 -33.71 8.55
CA GLY A 81 0.88 -33.86 8.05
C GLY A 81 -0.08 -32.77 8.54
N ARG A 82 -1.26 -32.77 7.90
CA ARG A 82 -2.28 -31.72 8.04
C ARG A 82 -2.82 -31.52 9.48
N PRO A 83 -3.07 -32.55 10.27
CA PRO A 83 -3.58 -32.34 11.64
C PRO A 83 -2.61 -31.56 12.53
N ILE A 84 -1.30 -31.85 12.43
CA ILE A 84 -0.28 -31.17 13.24
C ILE A 84 -0.04 -29.75 12.72
N MET A 85 -0.11 -29.55 11.42
CA MET A 85 -0.08 -28.22 10.82
C MET A 85 -1.25 -27.35 11.32
N TRP A 86 -2.48 -27.88 11.40
CA TRP A 86 -3.63 -27.15 11.95
C TRP A 86 -3.56 -26.92 13.46
N ASP A 87 -2.89 -27.80 14.22
CA ASP A 87 -2.58 -27.55 15.63
C ASP A 87 -1.63 -26.36 15.79
N LEU A 88 -0.54 -26.32 15.01
CA LEU A 88 0.37 -25.16 14.99
C LEU A 88 -0.36 -23.90 14.56
N PHE A 89 -1.15 -23.97 13.48
CA PHE A 89 -1.97 -22.85 13.00
C PHE A 89 -2.85 -22.30 14.12
N SER A 90 -3.58 -23.16 14.82
CA SER A 90 -4.49 -22.76 15.90
C SER A 90 -3.75 -22.07 17.05
N ARG A 91 -2.58 -22.55 17.44
CA ARG A 91 -1.76 -21.93 18.50
C ARG A 91 -1.31 -20.53 18.12
N VAL A 92 -0.84 -20.35 16.89
CA VAL A 92 -0.42 -19.03 16.38
C VAL A 92 -1.65 -18.12 16.24
N ALA A 93 -2.76 -18.63 15.72
CA ALA A 93 -4.01 -17.87 15.56
C ALA A 93 -4.57 -17.39 16.91
N ASN A 94 -4.58 -18.26 17.92
CA ASN A 94 -5.02 -17.90 19.28
C ASN A 94 -4.11 -16.82 19.88
N LEU A 95 -2.79 -16.93 19.71
CA LEU A 95 -1.82 -15.94 20.20
C LEU A 95 -2.01 -14.59 19.52
N VAL A 96 -2.12 -14.57 18.18
CA VAL A 96 -2.31 -13.38 17.37
C VAL A 96 -3.66 -12.71 17.72
N PHE A 97 -4.74 -13.49 17.80
CA PHE A 97 -6.04 -12.97 18.20
C PHE A 97 -6.01 -12.36 19.60
N LEU A 98 -5.40 -13.04 20.56
CA LEU A 98 -5.28 -12.52 21.92
C LEU A 98 -4.44 -11.23 21.96
N ALA A 99 -3.31 -11.20 21.28
CA ALA A 99 -2.47 -9.99 21.20
C ALA A 99 -3.23 -8.82 20.55
N THR A 100 -3.92 -9.07 19.43
CA THR A 100 -4.74 -8.07 18.76
C THR A 100 -5.89 -7.61 19.66
N ALA A 101 -6.58 -8.52 20.35
CA ALA A 101 -7.69 -8.20 21.23
C ALA A 101 -7.25 -7.34 22.44
N VAL A 102 -6.12 -7.69 23.05
CA VAL A 102 -5.56 -6.90 24.17
C VAL A 102 -5.16 -5.52 23.71
N LEU A 103 -4.42 -5.40 22.58
CA LEU A 103 -4.02 -4.11 22.04
C LEU A 103 -5.25 -3.28 21.61
N SER A 104 -6.22 -3.89 20.94
CA SER A 104 -7.48 -3.22 20.57
C SER A 104 -8.25 -2.73 21.78
N ALA A 105 -8.32 -3.52 22.84
CA ALA A 105 -8.97 -3.12 24.09
C ALA A 105 -8.24 -1.94 24.75
N ILE A 106 -6.91 -1.96 24.83
CA ILE A 106 -6.12 -0.86 25.37
C ILE A 106 -6.37 0.41 24.54
N ILE A 107 -6.29 0.32 23.22
CA ILE A 107 -6.53 1.48 22.34
C ILE A 107 -7.97 1.97 22.47
N ALA A 108 -8.96 1.10 22.54
CA ALA A 108 -10.37 1.50 22.70
C ALA A 108 -10.64 2.23 24.03
N ILE A 109 -9.97 1.80 25.11
CA ILE A 109 -10.09 2.44 26.44
C ILE A 109 -9.43 3.82 26.43
N PHE A 110 -8.24 3.94 25.87
CA PHE A 110 -7.45 5.18 25.83
C PHE A 110 -7.66 5.98 24.53
N ALA A 111 -8.70 5.68 23.76
CA ALA A 111 -8.90 6.27 22.43
C ALA A 111 -8.99 7.81 22.47
N GLU A 112 -9.70 8.38 23.43
CA GLU A 112 -9.82 9.85 23.59
C GLU A 112 -8.48 10.50 23.82
N GLN A 113 -7.65 9.93 24.71
CA GLN A 113 -6.30 10.41 25.00
C GLN A 113 -5.38 10.26 23.79
N LEU A 114 -5.43 9.11 23.10
CA LEU A 114 -4.62 8.83 21.92
C LEU A 114 -4.97 9.72 20.72
N VAL A 115 -6.20 10.17 20.62
CA VAL A 115 -6.65 11.10 19.58
C VAL A 115 -6.24 12.54 19.92
N GLY A 116 -6.54 13.02 21.13
CA GLY A 116 -6.43 14.40 21.53
C GLY A 116 -5.06 14.84 22.08
N TRP A 117 -4.19 13.89 22.45
CA TRP A 117 -2.86 14.22 22.97
C TRP A 117 -2.00 14.92 21.91
N GLN A 118 -1.09 15.82 22.31
CA GLN A 118 -0.26 16.60 21.38
C GLN A 118 0.57 15.74 20.41
N LEU A 119 1.02 14.58 20.87
CA LEU A 119 1.66 13.56 20.05
C LEU A 119 0.68 12.49 19.55
N GLY A 120 -0.62 12.68 19.74
CA GLY A 120 -1.65 11.75 19.33
C GLY A 120 -1.96 11.82 17.82
N ILE A 121 -3.08 11.18 17.43
CA ILE A 121 -3.41 11.03 16.01
C ILE A 121 -3.88 12.34 15.41
N ALA A 122 -4.81 13.06 16.09
CA ALA A 122 -5.49 14.23 15.53
C ALA A 122 -5.63 15.37 16.56
N PRO A 123 -4.51 15.87 17.15
CA PRO A 123 -4.56 16.90 18.18
C PRO A 123 -5.07 18.26 17.68
N GLY A 124 -5.02 18.50 16.38
CA GLY A 124 -5.49 19.75 15.77
C GLY A 124 -6.98 19.81 15.50
N PHE A 125 -7.68 18.68 15.60
CA PHE A 125 -9.12 18.65 15.40
C PHE A 125 -9.88 19.28 16.57
N GLY A 126 -11.04 19.89 16.29
CA GLY A 126 -11.96 20.34 17.33
C GLY A 126 -12.56 19.18 18.12
N ALA A 127 -13.03 19.44 19.34
CA ALA A 127 -13.58 18.41 20.24
C ALA A 127 -14.65 17.51 19.59
N PRO A 128 -15.63 18.02 18.80
CA PRO A 128 -16.60 17.15 18.12
C PRO A 128 -15.97 16.21 17.11
N GLN A 129 -14.97 16.68 16.37
CA GLN A 129 -14.28 15.86 15.38
C GLN A 129 -13.36 14.83 16.05
N GLN A 130 -12.71 15.16 17.17
CA GLN A 130 -11.93 14.22 17.97
C GLN A 130 -12.82 13.11 18.56
N ALA A 131 -14.02 13.45 19.03
CA ALA A 131 -15.01 12.47 19.48
C ALA A 131 -15.42 11.53 18.34
N LEU A 132 -15.66 12.06 17.13
CA LEU A 132 -15.97 11.27 15.95
C LEU A 132 -14.80 10.31 15.58
N VAL A 133 -13.55 10.78 15.60
CA VAL A 133 -12.37 9.92 15.38
C VAL A 133 -12.34 8.77 16.39
N THR A 134 -12.60 9.08 17.65
CA THR A 134 -12.63 8.09 18.75
C THR A 134 -13.67 7.01 18.53
N ASP A 135 -14.89 7.41 18.18
CA ASP A 135 -15.99 6.47 17.93
C ASP A 135 -15.75 5.59 16.72
N LEU A 136 -15.32 6.20 15.61
CA LEU A 136 -14.98 5.48 14.38
C LEU A 136 -13.80 4.53 14.59
N MET A 137 -12.79 4.93 15.37
CA MET A 137 -11.64 4.09 15.72
C MET A 137 -12.11 2.86 16.53
N ARG A 138 -12.97 3.04 17.53
CA ARG A 138 -13.54 1.92 18.30
C ARG A 138 -14.27 0.92 17.40
N LEU A 139 -15.03 1.40 16.41
CA LEU A 139 -15.67 0.53 15.41
C LEU A 139 -14.65 -0.20 14.52
N ASN A 140 -13.64 0.50 14.02
CA ASN A 140 -12.64 -0.08 13.12
C ASN A 140 -11.73 -1.11 13.83
N LEU A 141 -11.56 -1.01 15.16
CA LEU A 141 -10.87 -2.04 15.95
C LEU A 141 -11.61 -3.40 15.90
N ILE A 142 -12.93 -3.41 15.73
CA ILE A 142 -13.71 -4.66 15.53
C ILE A 142 -13.31 -5.28 14.18
N ALA A 143 -13.22 -4.48 13.12
CA ALA A 143 -12.76 -4.97 11.82
C ALA A 143 -11.31 -5.50 11.90
N THR A 144 -10.44 -4.84 12.67
CA THR A 144 -9.04 -5.27 12.87
C THR A 144 -8.95 -6.65 13.54
N LEU A 145 -9.82 -6.95 14.50
CA LEU A 145 -9.90 -8.30 15.11
C LEU A 145 -10.24 -9.36 14.07
N LEU A 146 -11.21 -9.08 13.21
CA LEU A 146 -11.61 -10.01 12.13
C LEU A 146 -10.50 -10.17 11.09
N PHE A 147 -9.87 -9.08 10.69
CA PHE A 147 -8.74 -9.12 9.75
C PHE A 147 -7.51 -9.86 10.31
N SER A 148 -7.27 -9.78 11.63
CA SER A 148 -6.15 -10.50 12.25
C SER A 148 -6.28 -12.01 12.10
N VAL A 149 -7.47 -12.54 12.28
CA VAL A 149 -7.77 -13.96 12.05
C VAL A 149 -7.75 -14.28 10.55
N SER A 150 -8.36 -13.43 9.74
CA SER A 150 -8.48 -13.65 8.29
C SER A 150 -7.13 -13.71 7.58
N GLY A 151 -6.17 -12.87 7.99
CA GLY A 151 -4.81 -12.88 7.45
C GLY A 151 -4.09 -14.20 7.70
N LEU A 152 -4.31 -14.81 8.87
CA LEU A 152 -3.79 -16.13 9.18
C LEU A 152 -4.47 -17.23 8.37
N VAL A 153 -5.79 -17.15 8.20
CA VAL A 153 -6.53 -18.12 7.37
C VAL A 153 -6.02 -18.10 5.93
N ILE A 154 -5.71 -16.93 5.38
CA ILE A 154 -5.03 -16.81 4.07
C ILE A 154 -3.73 -17.63 4.07
N ALA A 155 -2.86 -17.47 5.08
CA ALA A 155 -1.61 -18.20 5.16
C ALA A 155 -1.83 -19.73 5.24
N GLY A 156 -2.81 -20.17 6.05
CA GLY A 156 -3.19 -21.59 6.15
C GLY A 156 -3.70 -22.18 4.83
N LEU A 157 -4.52 -21.43 4.10
CA LEU A 157 -5.03 -21.84 2.78
C LEU A 157 -3.91 -21.88 1.73
N GLN A 158 -3.01 -20.88 1.74
CA GLN A 158 -1.87 -20.82 0.82
C GLN A 158 -0.85 -21.94 1.09
N ALA A 159 -0.62 -22.29 2.34
CA ALA A 159 0.19 -23.47 2.69
C ALA A 159 -0.41 -24.77 2.13
N ASN A 160 -1.74 -24.87 2.03
CA ASN A 160 -2.45 -25.97 1.35
C ASN A 160 -2.59 -25.76 -0.16
N GLN A 161 -1.81 -24.86 -0.78
CA GLN A 161 -1.82 -24.54 -2.24
C GLN A 161 -3.19 -24.06 -2.74
N HIS A 162 -3.97 -23.45 -1.88
CA HIS A 162 -5.27 -22.89 -2.23
C HIS A 162 -5.20 -21.36 -2.30
N PHE A 163 -5.23 -20.80 -3.53
CA PHE A 163 -5.03 -19.37 -3.77
C PHE A 163 -6.31 -18.62 -4.15
N LEU A 164 -7.36 -19.34 -4.59
CA LEU A 164 -8.59 -18.73 -5.09
C LEU A 164 -9.36 -17.97 -4.00
N LEU A 165 -9.65 -18.62 -2.87
CA LEU A 165 -10.39 -17.97 -1.79
C LEU A 165 -9.64 -16.80 -1.14
N PRO A 166 -8.31 -16.89 -0.89
CA PRO A 166 -7.50 -15.75 -0.54
C PRO A 166 -7.58 -14.56 -1.50
N ALA A 167 -7.59 -14.81 -2.81
CA ALA A 167 -7.73 -13.75 -3.81
C ALA A 167 -9.12 -13.10 -3.79
N LEU A 168 -10.19 -13.92 -3.69
CA LEU A 168 -11.57 -13.45 -3.56
C LEU A 168 -11.83 -12.67 -2.27
N ALA A 169 -11.17 -13.04 -1.17
CA ALA A 169 -11.39 -12.41 0.13
C ALA A 169 -11.14 -10.89 0.07
N ARG A 170 -10.10 -10.45 -0.65
CA ARG A 170 -9.80 -9.02 -0.81
C ARG A 170 -10.94 -8.26 -1.50
N SER A 171 -11.50 -8.84 -2.58
CA SER A 171 -12.66 -8.27 -3.26
C SER A 171 -13.90 -8.19 -2.36
N MET A 172 -14.06 -9.13 -1.44
CA MET A 172 -15.19 -9.12 -0.48
C MET A 172 -15.11 -7.98 0.52
N TYR A 173 -13.90 -7.54 0.89
CA TYR A 173 -13.72 -6.32 1.68
C TYR A 173 -14.25 -5.09 0.94
N ASP A 174 -13.90 -4.95 -0.34
CA ASP A 174 -14.41 -3.83 -1.16
C ASP A 174 -15.93 -3.89 -1.34
N VAL A 175 -16.50 -5.08 -1.49
CA VAL A 175 -17.97 -5.26 -1.54
C VAL A 175 -18.62 -4.78 -0.25
N GLY A 176 -18.12 -5.16 0.92
CA GLY A 176 -18.67 -4.72 2.21
C GLY A 176 -18.60 -3.20 2.38
N THR A 177 -17.48 -2.59 2.05
CA THR A 177 -17.32 -1.13 2.10
C THR A 177 -18.16 -0.40 1.05
N LEU A 178 -18.36 -0.97 -0.14
CA LEU A 178 -19.30 -0.46 -1.14
C LEU A 178 -20.75 -0.50 -0.64
N ILE A 179 -21.15 -1.58 0.02
CA ILE A 179 -22.46 -1.64 0.69
C ILE A 179 -22.56 -0.52 1.74
N GLY A 180 -21.52 -0.30 2.52
CA GLY A 180 -21.45 0.79 3.48
C GLY A 180 -21.68 2.16 2.86
N VAL A 181 -20.96 2.48 1.81
CA VAL A 181 -21.03 3.82 1.19
C VAL A 181 -22.26 4.01 0.31
N ILE A 182 -22.82 2.95 -0.31
CA ILE A 182 -23.95 3.05 -1.23
C ILE A 182 -25.29 2.91 -0.50
N ILE A 183 -25.36 2.09 0.55
CA ILE A 183 -26.61 1.71 1.21
C ILE A 183 -26.69 2.31 2.63
N LEU A 184 -25.65 2.15 3.45
CA LEU A 184 -25.72 2.56 4.85
C LEU A 184 -25.51 4.06 5.04
N ALA A 185 -24.59 4.66 4.31
CA ALA A 185 -24.20 6.06 4.49
C ALA A 185 -25.21 7.08 3.94
N PRO A 186 -25.80 6.95 2.73
CA PRO A 186 -26.61 8.01 2.14
C PRO A 186 -27.94 8.21 2.84
N GLN A 187 -28.43 9.45 2.85
CA GLN A 187 -29.77 9.82 3.32
C GLN A 187 -30.85 9.48 2.29
N THR A 188 -30.52 9.57 1.01
CA THR A 188 -31.39 9.25 -0.11
C THR A 188 -30.77 8.14 -0.95
N GLY A 189 -31.60 7.15 -1.32
CA GLY A 189 -31.12 6.01 -2.09
C GLY A 189 -30.68 6.37 -3.50
N TYR A 190 -29.62 5.73 -3.97
CA TYR A 190 -29.20 5.83 -5.35
C TYR A 190 -30.23 5.22 -6.30
N GLN A 191 -30.54 5.92 -7.39
CA GLN A 191 -31.43 5.43 -8.44
C GLN A 191 -30.62 4.72 -9.53
N ILE A 192 -30.99 3.45 -9.78
CA ILE A 192 -30.43 2.65 -10.86
C ILE A 192 -31.60 2.27 -11.79
N GLY A 193 -31.83 3.10 -12.82
CA GLY A 193 -33.00 2.95 -13.66
C GLY A 193 -34.30 3.10 -12.84
N PRO A 194 -35.23 2.13 -12.88
CA PRO A 194 -36.48 2.19 -12.11
C PRO A 194 -36.32 1.80 -10.62
N ILE A 195 -35.16 1.32 -10.21
CA ILE A 195 -34.91 0.80 -8.87
C ILE A 195 -34.22 1.88 -8.02
N THR A 196 -34.80 2.21 -6.87
CA THR A 196 -34.14 3.03 -5.84
C THR A 196 -33.58 2.10 -4.79
N LEU A 197 -32.26 2.17 -4.55
CA LEU A 197 -31.60 1.39 -3.52
C LEU A 197 -32.03 1.89 -2.13
N PRO A 198 -32.09 1.02 -1.11
CA PRO A 198 -32.34 1.45 0.25
C PRO A 198 -31.24 2.39 0.75
N ALA A 199 -31.61 3.33 1.62
CA ALA A 199 -30.68 4.28 2.26
C ALA A 199 -31.01 4.36 3.75
N PHE A 200 -29.96 4.26 4.58
CA PHE A 200 -30.13 4.25 6.03
C PHE A 200 -29.73 5.56 6.70
N GLY A 201 -29.10 6.49 5.97
CA GLY A 201 -28.79 7.84 6.45
C GLY A 201 -27.73 7.89 7.55
N MET A 202 -26.86 6.89 7.66
CA MET A 202 -25.87 6.78 8.74
C MET A 202 -24.65 7.69 8.55
N GLY A 203 -24.55 8.41 7.41
CA GLY A 203 -23.40 9.25 7.11
C GLY A 203 -22.08 8.49 7.17
N ILE A 204 -21.06 9.08 7.79
CA ILE A 204 -19.72 8.48 7.89
C ILE A 204 -19.69 7.19 8.70
N TYR A 205 -20.61 7.00 9.65
CA TYR A 205 -20.75 5.73 10.37
C TYR A 205 -21.13 4.59 9.44
N GLY A 206 -21.94 4.85 8.40
CA GLY A 206 -22.28 3.85 7.38
C GLY A 206 -21.04 3.30 6.68
N LEU A 207 -20.04 4.16 6.44
CA LEU A 207 -18.74 3.73 5.88
C LEU A 207 -17.95 2.85 6.87
N ALA A 208 -17.94 3.22 8.15
CA ALA A 208 -17.28 2.41 9.19
C ALA A 208 -17.96 1.04 9.39
N TYR A 209 -19.31 0.98 9.43
CA TYR A 209 -20.02 -0.28 9.44
C TYR A 209 -19.80 -1.10 8.17
N GLY A 210 -19.67 -0.43 7.01
CA GLY A 210 -19.28 -1.07 5.76
C GLY A 210 -17.90 -1.72 5.84
N THR A 211 -16.94 -1.08 6.52
CA THR A 211 -15.61 -1.65 6.80
C THR A 211 -15.71 -2.91 7.68
N VAL A 212 -16.52 -2.88 8.73
CA VAL A 212 -16.77 -4.06 9.59
C VAL A 212 -17.45 -5.17 8.79
N LEU A 213 -18.48 -4.85 8.00
CA LEU A 213 -19.14 -5.82 7.10
C LEU A 213 -18.14 -6.41 6.10
N GLY A 214 -17.28 -5.58 5.53
CA GLY A 214 -16.19 -6.03 4.65
C GLY A 214 -15.25 -7.02 5.33
N ALA A 215 -14.88 -6.78 6.59
CA ALA A 215 -14.07 -7.70 7.37
C ALA A 215 -14.79 -9.03 7.66
N VAL A 216 -16.09 -9.00 7.93
CA VAL A 216 -16.92 -10.20 8.08
C VAL A 216 -16.97 -11.00 6.78
N LEU A 217 -17.25 -10.35 5.63
CA LEU A 217 -17.30 -11.00 4.33
C LEU A 217 -15.93 -11.54 3.91
N PHE A 218 -14.86 -10.81 4.22
CA PHE A 218 -13.47 -11.22 3.97
C PHE A 218 -13.14 -12.53 4.70
N LEU A 219 -13.57 -12.69 5.96
CA LEU A 219 -13.40 -13.92 6.71
C LEU A 219 -14.35 -15.03 6.22
N ALA A 220 -15.63 -14.70 6.02
CA ALA A 220 -16.67 -15.65 5.66
C ALA A 220 -16.39 -16.41 4.36
N ILE A 221 -15.90 -15.72 3.32
CA ILE A 221 -15.58 -16.35 2.03
C ILE A 221 -14.46 -17.40 2.14
N GLN A 222 -13.64 -17.36 3.19
CA GLN A 222 -12.56 -18.29 3.43
C GLN A 222 -12.99 -19.57 4.17
N ILE A 223 -14.15 -19.54 4.85
CA ILE A 223 -14.68 -20.67 5.64
C ILE A 223 -14.82 -21.96 4.81
N PRO A 224 -15.36 -21.94 3.57
CA PRO A 224 -15.43 -23.14 2.74
C PRO A 224 -14.07 -23.80 2.51
N GLY A 225 -12.98 -22.99 2.41
CA GLY A 225 -11.62 -23.49 2.30
C GLY A 225 -11.17 -24.21 3.57
N LEU A 226 -11.43 -23.65 4.74
CA LEU A 226 -11.12 -24.28 6.03
C LEU A 226 -11.85 -25.63 6.17
N LEU A 227 -13.14 -25.69 5.82
CA LEU A 227 -13.94 -26.93 5.85
C LEU A 227 -13.38 -27.97 4.88
N ARG A 228 -13.03 -27.56 3.65
CA ARG A 228 -12.44 -28.45 2.63
C ARG A 228 -11.16 -29.11 3.08
N TYR A 229 -10.31 -28.38 3.81
CA TYR A 229 -9.03 -28.87 4.31
C TYR A 229 -9.11 -29.40 5.74
N GLN A 230 -10.32 -29.70 6.23
CA GLN A 230 -10.58 -30.36 7.51
C GLN A 230 -9.94 -29.60 8.69
N PHE A 231 -10.02 -28.27 8.66
CA PHE A 231 -9.56 -27.45 9.77
C PHE A 231 -10.24 -27.87 11.07
N ARG A 232 -9.44 -28.07 12.11
CA ARG A 232 -9.91 -28.29 13.47
C ARG A 232 -9.23 -27.28 14.38
N TRP A 233 -10.01 -26.41 14.96
CA TRP A 233 -9.51 -25.43 15.90
C TRP A 233 -9.12 -26.09 17.23
N VAL A 234 -7.95 -25.71 17.78
CA VAL A 234 -7.43 -26.15 19.05
C VAL A 234 -7.27 -24.95 19.98
N PRO A 235 -8.03 -24.86 21.10
CA PRO A 235 -7.97 -23.72 22.03
C PRO A 235 -6.74 -23.80 22.94
N LYS A 236 -5.54 -23.81 22.38
CA LYS A 236 -4.28 -23.86 23.12
C LYS A 236 -3.40 -22.69 22.76
N ILE A 237 -2.73 -22.12 23.75
CA ILE A 237 -1.67 -21.13 23.60
C ILE A 237 -0.41 -21.72 24.22
N ASN A 238 0.68 -21.81 23.44
CA ASN A 238 1.94 -22.31 23.95
C ASN A 238 3.11 -21.59 23.26
N LEU A 239 3.65 -20.59 23.95
CA LEU A 239 4.81 -19.82 23.49
C LEU A 239 6.11 -20.65 23.42
N ARG A 240 6.16 -21.80 24.12
CA ARG A 240 7.33 -22.70 24.10
C ARG A 240 7.27 -23.73 22.98
N HIS A 241 6.18 -23.76 22.19
CA HIS A 241 6.08 -24.67 21.06
C HIS A 241 7.12 -24.29 19.97
N PRO A 242 7.96 -25.24 19.49
CA PRO A 242 9.05 -24.94 18.55
C PRO A 242 8.60 -24.16 17.31
N GLY A 243 7.50 -24.57 16.68
CA GLY A 243 6.95 -23.87 15.51
C GLY A 243 6.46 -22.47 15.81
N VAL A 244 5.89 -22.21 17.02
CA VAL A 244 5.50 -20.85 17.45
C VAL A 244 6.74 -19.97 17.62
N GLN A 245 7.78 -20.49 18.26
CA GLN A 245 9.05 -19.76 18.43
C GLN A 245 9.72 -19.47 17.09
N GLN A 246 9.68 -20.39 16.13
CA GLN A 246 10.20 -20.21 14.79
C GLN A 246 9.48 -19.02 14.09
N VAL A 247 8.15 -18.98 14.14
CA VAL A 247 7.35 -17.87 13.59
C VAL A 247 7.71 -16.56 14.26
N LEU A 248 7.73 -16.49 15.60
CA LEU A 248 8.02 -15.27 16.35
C LEU A 248 9.46 -14.75 16.10
N LYS A 249 10.44 -15.64 15.96
CA LYS A 249 11.83 -15.28 15.64
C LYS A 249 11.96 -14.60 14.27
N VAL A 250 11.20 -15.06 13.27
CA VAL A 250 11.20 -14.48 11.93
C VAL A 250 10.43 -13.16 11.91
N MET A 251 9.35 -13.04 12.70
CA MET A 251 8.53 -11.81 12.77
C MET A 251 9.23 -10.64 13.47
N GLY A 252 9.97 -10.90 14.56
CA GLY A 252 10.48 -9.86 15.45
C GLY A 252 11.19 -8.70 14.75
N PRO A 253 12.23 -8.94 13.94
CA PRO A 253 12.93 -7.87 13.23
C PRO A 253 12.06 -7.08 12.23
N ARG A 254 11.06 -7.73 11.65
CA ARG A 254 10.12 -7.11 10.70
C ARG A 254 9.17 -6.14 11.36
N ILE A 255 8.71 -6.46 12.56
CA ILE A 255 7.82 -5.57 13.33
C ILE A 255 8.46 -4.19 13.49
N GLY A 256 9.76 -4.12 13.82
CA GLY A 256 10.46 -2.83 13.96
C GLY A 256 10.48 -2.01 12.66
N THR A 257 10.80 -2.63 11.54
CA THR A 257 10.82 -1.94 10.23
C THR A 257 9.42 -1.45 9.84
N VAL A 258 8.40 -2.29 9.97
CA VAL A 258 7.00 -1.94 9.67
C VAL A 258 6.54 -0.79 10.57
N PHE A 259 6.91 -0.80 11.85
CA PHE A 259 6.57 0.26 12.79
C PHE A 259 7.12 1.64 12.36
N PHE A 260 8.42 1.73 12.01
CA PHE A 260 9.00 2.99 11.54
C PHE A 260 8.39 3.48 10.23
N ILE A 261 8.20 2.59 9.27
CA ILE A 261 7.55 2.93 8.00
C ILE A 261 6.14 3.46 8.26
N TYR A 262 5.39 2.82 9.15
CA TYR A 262 4.02 3.22 9.47
C TYR A 262 3.96 4.62 10.13
N LEU A 263 4.90 4.91 11.03
CA LEU A 263 4.99 6.24 11.64
C LEU A 263 5.16 7.33 10.59
N VAL A 264 5.98 7.09 9.57
CA VAL A 264 6.26 8.07 8.51
C VAL A 264 5.15 8.18 7.48
N LEU A 265 4.51 7.07 7.14
CA LEU A 265 3.49 7.06 6.10
C LEU A 265 2.13 7.56 6.58
N ILE A 266 1.80 7.34 7.85
CA ILE A 266 0.44 7.56 8.34
C ILE A 266 0.43 8.39 9.64
N TYR A 267 1.09 7.94 10.70
CA TYR A 267 0.92 8.54 12.03
C TYR A 267 1.40 9.99 12.11
N ILE A 268 2.63 10.27 11.72
CA ILE A 268 3.20 11.62 11.75
C ILE A 268 2.50 12.56 10.75
N PRO A 269 2.24 12.14 9.50
CA PRO A 269 1.44 12.93 8.56
C PRO A 269 0.07 13.33 9.10
N ASP A 270 -0.68 12.39 9.68
CA ASP A 270 -2.02 12.67 10.22
C ASP A 270 -1.97 13.64 11.41
N ASN A 271 -1.00 13.45 12.33
CA ASN A 271 -0.80 14.38 13.44
C ASN A 271 -0.56 15.81 12.96
N ILE A 272 0.31 16.01 11.96
CA ILE A 272 0.62 17.33 11.41
C ILE A 272 -0.57 17.85 10.61
N ALA A 273 -1.16 17.04 9.74
CA ALA A 273 -2.25 17.42 8.85
C ALA A 273 -3.54 17.78 9.62
N SER A 274 -3.79 17.16 10.78
CA SER A 274 -4.93 17.51 11.64
C SER A 274 -4.93 18.99 12.08
N ARG A 275 -3.77 19.65 12.07
CA ARG A 275 -3.58 21.07 12.45
C ARG A 275 -3.68 22.02 11.27
N LEU A 276 -3.93 21.49 10.07
CA LEU A 276 -4.05 22.26 8.83
C LEU A 276 -5.52 22.44 8.43
N LEU A 277 -5.75 22.83 7.20
CA LEU A 277 -7.10 22.99 6.66
C LEU A 277 -7.86 21.66 6.62
N THR A 278 -9.17 21.73 6.81
CA THR A 278 -10.08 20.59 6.63
C THR A 278 -9.86 19.94 5.25
N GLY A 279 -9.86 18.62 5.22
CA GLY A 279 -9.56 17.84 4.01
C GLY A 279 -8.08 17.50 3.83
N SER A 280 -7.18 17.99 4.71
CA SER A 280 -5.74 17.75 4.58
C SER A 280 -5.36 16.27 4.75
N ILE A 281 -5.94 15.54 5.69
CA ILE A 281 -5.68 14.10 5.87
C ILE A 281 -6.19 13.34 4.65
N THR A 282 -7.39 13.66 4.20
CA THR A 282 -7.99 13.06 3.00
C THR A 282 -7.16 13.37 1.75
N ALA A 283 -6.66 14.61 1.58
CA ALA A 283 -5.81 14.97 0.45
C ALA A 283 -4.49 14.19 0.43
N LEU A 284 -3.88 13.92 1.60
CA LEU A 284 -2.71 13.05 1.72
C LEU A 284 -3.05 11.63 1.29
N ALA A 285 -4.18 11.08 1.75
CA ALA A 285 -4.62 9.73 1.40
C ALA A 285 -4.83 9.55 -0.11
N TYR A 286 -5.53 10.48 -0.77
CA TYR A 286 -5.72 10.44 -2.23
C TYR A 286 -4.44 10.72 -3.01
N GLY A 287 -3.63 11.67 -2.57
CA GLY A 287 -2.32 11.94 -3.18
C GLY A 287 -1.39 10.74 -3.13
N TRP A 288 -1.34 10.07 -1.99
CA TRP A 288 -0.59 8.82 -1.81
C TRP A 288 -1.14 7.69 -2.68
N LEU A 289 -2.47 7.50 -2.72
CA LEU A 289 -3.12 6.49 -3.57
C LEU A 289 -2.70 6.62 -5.04
N ILE A 290 -2.68 7.85 -5.56
CA ILE A 290 -2.30 8.13 -6.95
C ILE A 290 -0.83 7.78 -7.20
N MET A 291 0.08 8.11 -6.28
CA MET A 291 1.51 7.82 -6.40
C MET A 291 1.81 6.33 -6.21
N GLN A 292 1.08 5.65 -5.31
CA GLN A 292 1.30 4.24 -5.00
C GLN A 292 1.01 3.31 -6.18
N LEU A 293 0.08 3.66 -7.07
CA LEU A 293 -0.24 2.83 -8.24
C LEU A 293 0.99 2.61 -9.14
N PRO A 294 1.65 3.66 -9.69
CA PRO A 294 2.85 3.47 -10.50
C PRO A 294 4.06 2.92 -9.70
N GLU A 295 4.17 3.27 -8.42
CA GLU A 295 5.22 2.73 -7.55
C GLU A 295 5.13 1.21 -7.47
N THR A 296 3.94 0.68 -7.19
CA THR A 296 3.69 -0.77 -7.09
C THR A 296 3.94 -1.48 -8.42
N LEU A 297 3.51 -0.88 -9.54
CA LEU A 297 3.67 -1.48 -10.86
C LEU A 297 5.12 -1.48 -11.35
N ILE A 298 5.94 -0.52 -10.94
CA ILE A 298 7.33 -0.37 -11.39
C ILE A 298 8.30 -0.81 -10.27
N GLY A 299 8.32 -0.08 -9.16
CA GLY A 299 9.29 -0.29 -8.08
C GLY A 299 9.15 -1.64 -7.41
N THR A 300 7.97 -1.91 -6.86
CA THR A 300 7.68 -3.15 -6.12
C THR A 300 7.73 -4.37 -7.03
N ALA A 301 7.21 -4.30 -8.27
CA ALA A 301 7.22 -5.43 -9.19
C ALA A 301 8.65 -5.82 -9.60
N ILE A 302 9.47 -4.84 -10.03
CA ILE A 302 10.87 -5.09 -10.41
C ILE A 302 11.67 -5.60 -9.21
N GLY A 303 11.52 -4.97 -8.04
CA GLY A 303 12.22 -5.37 -6.83
C GLY A 303 11.88 -6.80 -6.40
N THR A 304 10.60 -7.18 -6.48
CA THR A 304 10.16 -8.54 -6.13
C THR A 304 10.72 -9.59 -7.09
N ALA A 305 10.72 -9.31 -8.39
CA ALA A 305 11.28 -10.20 -9.39
C ALA A 305 12.81 -10.33 -9.28
N LEU A 306 13.49 -9.25 -8.89
CA LEU A 306 14.94 -9.20 -8.77
C LEU A 306 15.49 -9.97 -7.56
N LEU A 307 14.75 -10.00 -6.44
CA LEU A 307 15.24 -10.52 -5.16
C LEU A 307 15.78 -11.96 -5.22
N PRO A 308 15.12 -12.96 -5.82
CA PRO A 308 15.67 -14.30 -5.93
C PRO A 308 17.01 -14.35 -6.67
N THR A 309 17.08 -13.65 -7.81
CA THR A 309 18.28 -13.58 -8.65
C THR A 309 19.48 -13.00 -7.90
N ILE A 310 19.32 -11.86 -7.23
CA ILE A 310 20.43 -11.23 -6.50
C ILE A 310 20.81 -12.00 -5.24
N SER A 311 19.86 -12.73 -4.62
CA SER A 311 20.14 -13.60 -3.48
C SER A 311 21.01 -14.80 -3.89
N GLU A 312 20.71 -15.42 -5.04
CA GLU A 312 21.51 -16.49 -5.60
C GLU A 312 22.94 -16.02 -5.96
N GLN A 313 23.05 -14.86 -6.61
CA GLN A 313 24.33 -14.27 -7.00
C GLN A 313 25.23 -13.97 -5.77
N ILE A 314 24.65 -13.48 -4.68
CA ILE A 314 25.38 -13.26 -3.43
C ILE A 314 25.81 -14.59 -2.79
N THR A 315 24.93 -15.60 -2.78
CA THR A 315 25.24 -16.93 -2.22
C THR A 315 26.38 -17.60 -2.98
N ARG A 316 26.47 -17.38 -4.30
CA ARG A 316 27.54 -17.90 -5.15
C ARG A 316 28.82 -17.03 -5.15
N ASP A 317 28.86 -15.96 -4.36
CA ASP A 317 29.94 -14.94 -4.33
C ASP A 317 30.22 -14.27 -5.72
N GLU A 318 29.19 -14.20 -6.57
CA GLU A 318 29.26 -13.60 -7.91
C GLU A 318 29.05 -12.08 -7.84
N ARG A 319 29.94 -11.37 -7.11
CA ARG A 319 29.80 -9.92 -6.82
C ARG A 319 29.70 -9.03 -8.05
N GLY A 320 30.43 -9.38 -9.11
CA GLY A 320 30.41 -8.64 -10.38
C GLY A 320 29.03 -8.73 -11.07
N VAL A 321 28.45 -9.94 -11.09
CA VAL A 321 27.10 -10.18 -11.67
C VAL A 321 26.04 -9.50 -10.84
N PHE A 322 26.11 -9.61 -9.51
CA PHE A 322 25.24 -8.90 -8.57
C PHE A 322 25.23 -7.39 -8.82
N THR A 323 26.43 -6.77 -8.94
CA THR A 323 26.54 -5.34 -9.22
C THR A 323 25.90 -4.97 -10.57
N GLN A 324 26.10 -5.80 -11.60
CA GLN A 324 25.48 -5.59 -12.92
C GLN A 324 23.95 -5.71 -12.87
N SER A 325 23.42 -6.72 -12.18
CA SER A 325 21.98 -6.92 -12.04
C SER A 325 21.34 -5.74 -11.34
N LEU A 326 21.91 -5.26 -10.23
CA LEU A 326 21.44 -4.06 -9.55
C LEU A 326 21.54 -2.81 -10.42
N ASN A 327 22.68 -2.59 -11.11
CA ASN A 327 22.83 -1.44 -11.99
C ASN A 327 21.80 -1.43 -13.11
N ARG A 328 21.48 -2.59 -13.71
CA ARG A 328 20.43 -2.73 -14.71
C ARG A 328 19.07 -2.34 -14.12
N ALA A 329 18.72 -2.87 -12.94
CA ALA A 329 17.47 -2.55 -12.27
C ALA A 329 17.34 -1.05 -11.97
N LEU A 330 18.39 -0.40 -11.45
CA LEU A 330 18.40 1.04 -11.19
C LEU A 330 18.17 1.86 -12.46
N ARG A 331 18.81 1.49 -13.57
CA ARG A 331 18.63 2.16 -14.86
C ARG A 331 17.20 2.01 -15.38
N VAL A 332 16.63 0.79 -15.30
CA VAL A 332 15.25 0.52 -15.72
C VAL A 332 14.27 1.33 -14.89
N ILE A 333 14.44 1.35 -13.55
CA ILE A 333 13.57 2.13 -12.68
C ILE A 333 13.60 3.61 -13.01
N LEU A 334 14.79 4.21 -13.13
CA LEU A 334 14.89 5.64 -13.48
C LEU A 334 14.29 5.94 -14.85
N ALA A 335 14.50 5.05 -15.82
CA ALA A 335 13.98 5.21 -17.17
C ALA A 335 12.45 5.14 -17.25
N LEU A 336 11.81 4.39 -16.36
CA LEU A 336 10.34 4.26 -16.30
C LEU A 336 9.70 5.29 -15.37
N THR A 337 10.25 5.49 -14.17
CA THR A 337 9.61 6.31 -13.14
C THR A 337 9.70 7.81 -13.42
N LEU A 338 10.83 8.32 -13.91
CA LEU A 338 10.99 9.75 -14.15
C LEU A 338 10.04 10.29 -15.23
N PRO A 339 9.97 9.70 -16.45
CA PRO A 339 9.00 10.16 -17.43
C PRO A 339 7.55 9.94 -16.97
N PHE A 340 7.25 8.79 -16.35
CA PHE A 340 5.90 8.49 -15.89
C PHE A 340 5.43 9.49 -14.82
N SER A 341 6.28 9.82 -13.86
CA SER A 341 6.02 10.83 -12.82
C SER A 341 5.69 12.20 -13.43
N LEU A 342 6.50 12.64 -14.41
CA LEU A 342 6.29 13.92 -15.08
C LEU A 342 4.99 13.94 -15.87
N LEU A 343 4.74 12.92 -16.69
CA LEU A 343 3.52 12.80 -17.51
C LEU A 343 2.27 12.78 -16.62
N LEU A 344 2.29 11.98 -15.55
CA LEU A 344 1.18 11.88 -14.63
C LEU A 344 0.94 13.21 -13.91
N ALA A 345 2.00 13.92 -13.50
CA ALA A 345 1.89 15.24 -12.87
C ALA A 345 1.27 16.29 -13.81
N MET A 346 1.53 16.22 -15.12
CA MET A 346 0.93 17.14 -16.11
C MET A 346 -0.58 16.94 -16.28
N VAL A 347 -1.04 15.68 -16.30
CA VAL A 347 -2.46 15.33 -16.47
C VAL A 347 -3.21 15.22 -15.14
N MET A 348 -2.60 15.59 -14.02
CA MET A 348 -3.14 15.36 -12.69
C MET A 348 -4.51 15.98 -12.46
N ARG A 349 -4.72 17.22 -12.88
CA ARG A 349 -5.99 17.93 -12.65
C ARG A 349 -7.19 17.21 -13.29
N PRO A 350 -7.21 16.87 -14.59
CA PRO A 350 -8.30 16.10 -15.18
C PRO A 350 -8.53 14.73 -14.51
N LEU A 351 -7.48 14.07 -14.02
CA LEU A 351 -7.61 12.79 -13.31
C LEU A 351 -8.27 12.97 -11.94
N VAL A 352 -7.88 14.00 -11.18
CA VAL A 352 -8.46 14.29 -9.86
C VAL A 352 -9.91 14.77 -9.98
N ASN A 353 -10.26 15.50 -11.04
CA ASN A 353 -11.65 15.94 -11.29
C ASN A 353 -12.66 14.79 -11.37
N VAL A 354 -12.23 13.58 -11.72
CA VAL A 354 -13.11 12.40 -11.77
C VAL A 354 -13.68 12.07 -10.39
N PHE A 355 -12.93 12.36 -9.32
CA PHE A 355 -13.37 12.14 -7.95
C PHE A 355 -14.49 13.07 -7.51
N GLY A 356 -14.68 14.22 -8.20
CA GLY A 356 -15.80 15.12 -7.96
C GLY A 356 -15.62 16.04 -6.75
N PHE A 357 -14.38 16.29 -6.33
CA PHE A 357 -14.09 17.29 -5.29
C PHE A 357 -14.45 18.70 -5.78
N ASP A 358 -14.72 19.62 -4.85
CA ASP A 358 -14.84 21.04 -5.14
C ASP A 358 -13.51 21.62 -5.66
N LEU A 359 -13.53 22.88 -6.07
CA LEU A 359 -12.34 23.51 -6.66
C LEU A 359 -11.16 23.54 -5.69
N VAL A 360 -11.40 23.85 -4.41
CA VAL A 360 -10.36 23.95 -3.39
C VAL A 360 -9.78 22.56 -3.09
N GLY A 361 -10.64 21.57 -2.90
CA GLY A 361 -10.26 20.19 -2.66
C GLY A 361 -9.51 19.57 -3.84
N THR A 362 -9.99 19.84 -5.08
CA THR A 362 -9.27 19.40 -6.29
C THR A 362 -7.85 19.95 -6.33
N GLU A 363 -7.64 21.26 -6.10
CA GLU A 363 -6.32 21.85 -6.08
C GLU A 363 -5.44 21.24 -4.96
N MET A 364 -6.02 21.06 -3.78
CA MET A 364 -5.31 20.45 -2.65
C MET A 364 -4.81 19.04 -3.00
N VAL A 365 -5.64 18.19 -3.57
CA VAL A 365 -5.26 16.83 -3.98
C VAL A 365 -4.26 16.86 -5.14
N VAL A 366 -4.47 17.71 -6.15
CA VAL A 366 -3.57 17.85 -7.31
C VAL A 366 -2.15 18.19 -6.88
N TRP A 367 -1.98 19.22 -6.04
CA TRP A 367 -0.65 19.63 -5.60
C TRP A 367 -0.02 18.63 -4.64
N THR A 368 -0.81 18.00 -3.76
CA THR A 368 -0.34 16.95 -2.87
C THR A 368 0.13 15.73 -3.66
N ALA A 369 -0.63 15.29 -4.68
CA ALA A 369 -0.24 14.19 -5.55
C ALA A 369 1.02 14.52 -6.37
N ARG A 370 1.12 15.75 -6.92
CA ARG A 370 2.33 16.21 -7.61
C ARG A 370 3.56 16.19 -6.70
N ALA A 371 3.41 16.60 -5.44
CA ALA A 371 4.50 16.55 -4.47
C ALA A 371 4.95 15.11 -4.17
N PHE A 372 4.02 14.17 -3.98
CA PHE A 372 4.35 12.74 -3.84
C PHE A 372 5.04 12.18 -5.09
N LEU A 373 4.59 12.56 -6.30
CA LEU A 373 5.18 12.09 -7.56
C LEU A 373 6.65 12.50 -7.74
N ILE A 374 7.11 13.59 -7.13
CA ILE A 374 8.54 13.94 -7.08
C ILE A 374 9.35 12.80 -6.45
N GLY A 375 8.77 12.11 -5.47
CA GLY A 375 9.38 10.99 -4.76
C GLY A 375 9.25 9.63 -5.45
N LEU A 376 8.49 9.50 -6.55
CA LEU A 376 8.21 8.19 -7.18
C LEU A 376 9.50 7.42 -7.52
N ALA A 377 10.47 8.08 -8.11
CA ALA A 377 11.76 7.46 -8.42
C ALA A 377 12.49 7.06 -7.12
N GLY A 378 12.49 7.92 -6.10
CA GLY A 378 13.10 7.65 -4.80
C GLY A 378 12.49 6.43 -4.10
N HIS A 379 11.16 6.34 -4.02
CA HIS A 379 10.45 5.18 -3.47
C HIS A 379 10.79 3.89 -4.23
N SER A 380 10.77 3.94 -5.57
CA SER A 380 11.09 2.78 -6.41
C SER A 380 12.56 2.34 -6.29
N LEU A 381 13.49 3.29 -6.15
CA LEU A 381 14.90 2.99 -5.90
C LEU A 381 15.13 2.39 -4.51
N LEU A 382 14.39 2.87 -3.50
CA LEU A 382 14.44 2.34 -2.15
C LEU A 382 14.03 0.87 -2.10
N GLU A 383 13.01 0.47 -2.87
CA GLU A 383 12.58 -0.92 -3.01
C GLU A 383 13.73 -1.83 -3.46
N ILE A 384 14.53 -1.39 -4.43
CA ILE A 384 15.71 -2.16 -4.91
C ILE A 384 16.83 -2.14 -3.88
N ALA A 385 17.13 -0.97 -3.31
CA ALA A 385 18.20 -0.83 -2.33
C ALA A 385 17.95 -1.70 -1.09
N ALA A 386 16.75 -1.67 -0.52
CA ALA A 386 16.38 -2.50 0.63
C ALA A 386 16.51 -4.00 0.33
N ARG A 387 16.03 -4.45 -0.84
CA ARG A 387 16.15 -5.85 -1.25
C ARG A 387 17.60 -6.29 -1.47
N ALA A 388 18.45 -5.40 -1.97
CA ALA A 388 19.88 -5.70 -2.11
C ALA A 388 20.56 -5.94 -0.76
N TYR A 389 20.14 -5.25 0.31
CA TYR A 389 20.59 -5.53 1.67
C TYR A 389 19.98 -6.82 2.23
N TYR A 390 18.70 -7.09 1.98
CA TYR A 390 18.04 -8.32 2.42
C TYR A 390 18.65 -9.57 1.74
N ALA A 391 19.03 -9.48 0.47
CA ALA A 391 19.77 -10.54 -0.23
C ALA A 391 21.10 -10.86 0.44
N GLN A 392 21.74 -9.87 1.08
CA GLN A 392 22.96 -10.03 1.87
C GLN A 392 22.68 -10.45 3.33
N GLN A 393 21.44 -10.76 3.69
CA GLN A 393 20.98 -11.05 5.06
C GLN A 393 21.26 -9.89 6.05
N ASN A 394 21.39 -8.67 5.54
CA ASN A 394 21.62 -7.46 6.33
C ASN A 394 20.33 -6.64 6.44
N ALA A 395 19.54 -6.89 7.48
CA ALA A 395 18.36 -6.09 7.78
C ALA A 395 18.65 -4.86 8.67
N ILE A 396 19.84 -4.80 9.27
CA ILE A 396 20.20 -3.75 10.24
C ILE A 396 20.46 -2.42 9.54
N THR A 397 21.14 -2.42 8.40
CA THR A 397 21.45 -1.19 7.66
C THR A 397 20.18 -0.47 7.17
N PRO A 398 19.21 -1.15 6.49
CA PRO A 398 17.91 -0.53 6.19
C PRO A 398 17.16 -0.01 7.42
N LEU A 399 17.18 -0.76 8.52
CA LEU A 399 16.50 -0.34 9.77
C LEU A 399 17.03 1.01 10.28
N TRP A 400 18.36 1.20 10.35
CA TRP A 400 18.95 2.48 10.77
C TRP A 400 18.71 3.60 9.76
N ALA A 401 18.73 3.29 8.45
CA ALA A 401 18.40 4.24 7.41
C ALA A 401 16.94 4.72 7.53
N SER A 402 16.00 3.80 7.77
CA SER A 402 14.59 4.15 7.98
C SER A 402 14.37 4.95 9.28
N ALA A 403 15.11 4.65 10.35
CA ALA A 403 15.06 5.45 11.57
C ALA A 403 15.56 6.89 11.33
N LEU A 404 16.65 7.06 10.58
CA LEU A 404 17.16 8.37 10.18
C LEU A 404 16.16 9.10 9.26
N MET A 405 15.56 8.38 8.30
CA MET A 405 14.53 8.90 7.41
C MET A 405 13.33 9.41 8.21
N MET A 406 12.87 8.68 9.24
CA MET A 406 11.78 9.11 10.10
C MET A 406 12.08 10.47 10.77
N VAL A 407 13.28 10.64 11.31
CA VAL A 407 13.68 11.91 11.94
C VAL A 407 13.73 13.03 10.90
N THR A 408 14.35 12.79 9.76
CA THR A 408 14.48 13.75 8.65
C THR A 408 13.10 14.15 8.13
N PHE A 409 12.23 13.17 7.90
CA PHE A 409 10.85 13.41 7.47
C PHE A 409 10.10 14.28 8.49
N SER A 410 10.17 13.94 9.78
CA SER A 410 9.45 14.67 10.83
C SER A 410 9.84 16.15 10.86
N VAL A 411 11.14 16.43 10.81
CA VAL A 411 11.64 17.81 10.78
C VAL A 411 11.19 18.54 9.51
N MET A 412 11.36 17.92 8.35
CA MET A 412 10.97 18.52 7.06
C MET A 412 9.45 18.72 6.97
N ALA A 413 8.65 17.74 7.41
CA ALA A 413 7.19 17.84 7.40
C ALA A 413 6.70 18.98 8.29
N LEU A 414 7.26 19.15 9.49
CA LEU A 414 6.93 20.27 10.39
C LEU A 414 7.31 21.64 9.79
N LEU A 415 8.45 21.74 9.10
CA LEU A 415 8.88 22.98 8.47
C LEU A 415 8.05 23.31 7.23
N PHE A 416 7.91 22.34 6.32
CA PHE A 416 7.24 22.57 5.04
C PHE A 416 5.71 22.70 5.19
N SER A 417 5.11 22.02 6.17
CA SER A 417 3.67 22.21 6.44
C SER A 417 3.32 23.63 6.84
N LYS A 418 4.22 24.35 7.55
CA LYS A 418 4.04 25.76 7.88
C LYS A 418 4.17 26.69 6.67
N LEU A 419 4.93 26.30 5.65
CA LEU A 419 5.19 27.11 4.46
C LEU A 419 4.12 26.91 3.36
N ILE A 420 3.80 25.66 3.08
CA ILE A 420 2.94 25.27 1.94
C ILE A 420 1.85 24.27 2.33
N GLY A 421 1.48 24.21 3.60
CA GLY A 421 0.39 23.38 4.08
C GLY A 421 0.60 21.88 3.85
N VAL A 422 -0.47 21.17 3.50
CA VAL A 422 -0.47 19.71 3.29
C VAL A 422 0.49 19.26 2.18
N VAL A 423 0.70 20.06 1.17
CA VAL A 423 1.66 19.82 0.08
C VAL A 423 3.08 19.67 0.63
N GLY A 424 3.39 20.42 1.69
CA GLY A 424 4.68 20.35 2.37
C GLY A 424 4.94 19.00 3.03
N ILE A 425 3.91 18.35 3.57
CA ILE A 425 4.02 17.01 4.15
C ILE A 425 4.35 15.99 3.05
N ALA A 426 3.64 16.05 1.92
CA ALA A 426 3.89 15.17 0.78
C ALA A 426 5.28 15.38 0.17
N LEU A 427 5.74 16.64 0.07
CA LEU A 427 7.08 16.97 -0.39
C LEU A 427 8.16 16.47 0.57
N ALA A 428 7.95 16.62 1.88
CA ALA A 428 8.85 16.08 2.90
C ALA A 428 8.99 14.55 2.79
N ASN A 429 7.87 13.85 2.54
CA ASN A 429 7.86 12.41 2.29
C ASN A 429 8.71 12.07 1.05
N ALA A 430 8.43 12.73 -0.08
CA ALA A 430 9.18 12.53 -1.32
C ALA A 430 10.69 12.69 -1.15
N LEU A 431 11.12 13.74 -0.44
CA LEU A 431 12.54 14.03 -0.20
C LEU A 431 13.18 13.08 0.81
N ALA A 432 12.47 12.72 1.89
CA ALA A 432 12.99 11.84 2.92
C ALA A 432 13.22 10.41 2.38
N PHE A 433 12.25 9.85 1.65
CA PHE A 433 12.40 8.54 1.02
C PHE A 433 13.47 8.53 -0.09
N THR A 434 13.54 9.59 -0.88
CA THR A 434 14.61 9.74 -1.87
C THR A 434 15.98 9.83 -1.19
N GLY A 435 16.10 10.56 -0.08
CA GLY A 435 17.31 10.65 0.72
C GLY A 435 17.73 9.29 1.30
N GLU A 436 16.78 8.50 1.82
CA GLU A 436 17.04 7.14 2.29
C GLU A 436 17.54 6.24 1.16
N ALA A 437 16.89 6.28 -0.01
CA ALA A 437 17.31 5.52 -1.19
C ALA A 437 18.74 5.87 -1.59
N ILE A 438 19.07 7.17 -1.68
CA ILE A 438 20.41 7.65 -2.02
C ILE A 438 21.43 7.20 -0.98
N LEU A 439 21.12 7.29 0.31
CA LEU A 439 22.00 6.84 1.40
C LEU A 439 22.31 5.35 1.28
N LEU A 440 21.28 4.51 1.13
CA LEU A 440 21.45 3.07 1.00
C LEU A 440 22.25 2.70 -0.27
N LEU A 441 21.96 3.33 -1.40
CA LEU A 441 22.68 3.11 -2.65
C LEU A 441 24.12 3.59 -2.56
N TYR A 442 24.38 4.71 -1.88
CA TYR A 442 25.73 5.20 -1.64
C TYR A 442 26.56 4.22 -0.80
N LEU A 443 26.01 3.74 0.32
CA LEU A 443 26.66 2.74 1.16
C LEU A 443 26.89 1.42 0.40
N LEU A 444 25.91 1.01 -0.42
CA LEU A 444 26.00 -0.18 -1.25
C LEU A 444 27.09 -0.03 -2.34
N ASN A 445 27.19 1.13 -2.96
CA ASN A 445 28.21 1.42 -3.98
C ASN A 445 29.63 1.46 -3.40
N ARG A 446 29.79 1.80 -2.10
CA ARG A 446 31.09 1.64 -1.41
C ARG A 446 31.50 0.18 -1.28
N LYS A 447 30.54 -0.72 -1.06
CA LYS A 447 30.78 -2.17 -0.93
C LYS A 447 30.92 -2.87 -2.28
N PHE A 448 30.18 -2.38 -3.29
CA PHE A 448 30.11 -2.92 -4.65
C PHE A 448 30.37 -1.79 -5.67
N PRO A 449 31.64 -1.43 -5.93
CA PRO A 449 31.97 -0.32 -6.80
C PRO A 449 31.44 -0.48 -8.23
N GLY A 450 30.90 0.60 -8.79
CA GLY A 450 30.35 0.61 -10.14
C GLY A 450 28.82 0.48 -10.20
N LEU A 451 28.15 0.32 -9.07
CA LEU A 451 26.69 0.23 -8.98
C LEU A 451 26.00 1.49 -9.56
N SER A 452 26.55 2.66 -9.31
CA SER A 452 25.99 3.96 -9.73
C SER A 452 26.41 4.39 -11.15
N ARG A 453 26.98 3.51 -11.96
CA ARG A 453 27.35 3.82 -13.35
C ARG A 453 26.13 3.83 -14.25
N LEU A 454 25.41 4.96 -14.27
CA LEU A 454 24.18 5.10 -15.04
C LEU A 454 24.41 5.35 -16.55
N GLY A 455 25.65 5.61 -16.96
CA GLY A 455 26.03 5.82 -18.37
C GLY A 455 25.21 6.91 -19.04
N SER A 456 24.71 6.64 -20.24
CA SER A 456 23.86 7.54 -21.02
C SER A 456 22.37 7.48 -20.64
N THR A 457 21.99 6.76 -19.58
CA THR A 457 20.56 6.61 -19.19
C THR A 457 19.96 7.96 -18.78
N LEU A 458 20.60 8.70 -17.88
CA LEU A 458 20.07 9.99 -17.40
C LEU A 458 19.87 11.02 -18.51
N PRO A 459 20.85 11.32 -19.41
CA PRO A 459 20.62 12.23 -20.52
C PRO A 459 19.48 11.79 -21.45
N ARG A 460 19.39 10.49 -21.77
CA ARG A 460 18.31 9.97 -22.62
C ARG A 460 16.94 10.10 -21.94
N VAL A 461 16.86 9.79 -20.65
CA VAL A 461 15.63 9.95 -19.87
C VAL A 461 15.23 11.42 -19.78
N ALA A 462 16.18 12.33 -19.59
CA ALA A 462 15.90 13.76 -19.61
C ALA A 462 15.33 14.22 -20.95
N LEU A 463 15.92 13.77 -22.08
CA LEU A 463 15.39 14.04 -23.42
C LEU A 463 13.98 13.45 -23.60
N ALA A 464 13.75 12.22 -23.13
CA ALA A 464 12.43 11.59 -23.14
C ALA A 464 11.40 12.41 -22.38
N CYS A 465 11.76 12.89 -21.18
CA CYS A 465 10.90 13.74 -20.36
C CYS A 465 10.53 15.03 -21.09
N VAL A 466 11.51 15.72 -21.69
CA VAL A 466 11.26 16.97 -22.43
C VAL A 466 10.37 16.71 -23.64
N ALA A 467 10.69 15.72 -24.48
CA ALA A 467 9.90 15.39 -25.67
C ALA A 467 8.45 15.01 -25.33
N ALA A 468 8.27 14.15 -24.33
CA ALA A 468 6.95 13.72 -23.89
C ALA A 468 6.16 14.87 -23.24
N ALA A 469 6.80 15.71 -22.43
CA ALA A 469 6.17 16.87 -21.83
C ALA A 469 5.66 17.88 -22.87
N LEU A 470 6.49 18.18 -23.88
CA LEU A 470 6.08 19.06 -24.97
C LEU A 470 4.88 18.50 -25.75
N LEU A 471 4.90 17.20 -26.04
CA LEU A 471 3.81 16.53 -26.74
C LEU A 471 2.53 16.54 -25.93
N VAL A 472 2.60 16.18 -24.65
CA VAL A 472 1.42 16.19 -23.74
C VAL A 472 0.89 17.61 -23.58
N TYR A 473 1.78 18.61 -23.41
CA TYR A 473 1.38 20.02 -23.35
C TYR A 473 0.62 20.43 -24.61
N PHE A 474 1.15 20.08 -25.79
CA PHE A 474 0.50 20.36 -27.06
C PHE A 474 -0.88 19.71 -27.17
N ILE A 475 -1.01 18.42 -26.83
CA ILE A 475 -2.29 17.71 -26.86
C ILE A 475 -3.32 18.35 -25.90
N LEU A 476 -2.90 18.70 -24.69
CA LEU A 476 -3.79 19.34 -23.71
C LEU A 476 -4.18 20.78 -24.10
N SER A 477 -3.33 21.48 -24.87
CA SER A 477 -3.64 22.81 -25.39
C SER A 477 -4.60 22.78 -26.61
N MET A 478 -4.68 21.64 -27.31
CA MET A 478 -5.68 21.42 -28.35
C MET A 478 -7.03 21.19 -27.67
N SER A 479 -7.95 22.15 -27.73
CA SER A 479 -9.31 22.02 -27.20
C SER A 479 -10.07 20.91 -27.92
N LEU A 480 -9.73 19.65 -27.65
CA LEU A 480 -10.37 18.48 -28.24
C LEU A 480 -11.84 18.44 -27.76
N PRO A 481 -12.80 18.07 -28.65
CA PRO A 481 -14.22 17.93 -28.29
C PRO A 481 -14.46 16.65 -27.48
N LEU A 482 -13.62 16.38 -26.47
CA LEU A 482 -13.66 15.19 -25.62
C LEU A 482 -13.71 15.60 -24.15
N PRO A 483 -14.30 14.78 -23.28
CA PRO A 483 -14.21 15.00 -21.84
C PRO A 483 -12.74 15.12 -21.38
N ALA A 484 -12.46 16.04 -20.45
CA ALA A 484 -11.10 16.35 -20.00
C ALA A 484 -10.34 15.10 -19.51
N PHE A 485 -11.03 14.16 -18.86
CA PHE A 485 -10.46 12.88 -18.45
C PHE A 485 -9.98 12.03 -19.63
N ILE A 486 -10.81 11.93 -20.68
CA ILE A 486 -10.46 11.14 -21.89
C ILE A 486 -9.26 11.79 -22.59
N SER A 487 -9.26 13.11 -22.73
CA SER A 487 -8.13 13.86 -23.29
C SER A 487 -6.84 13.64 -22.50
N ALA A 488 -6.92 13.58 -21.16
CA ALA A 488 -5.81 13.31 -20.28
C ALA A 488 -5.26 11.88 -20.46
N VAL A 489 -6.14 10.89 -20.57
CA VAL A 489 -5.74 9.47 -20.79
C VAL A 489 -5.08 9.33 -22.17
N ILE A 490 -5.62 9.95 -23.21
CA ILE A 490 -5.02 9.96 -24.55
C ILE A 490 -3.64 10.63 -24.52
N ALA A 491 -3.54 11.81 -23.87
CA ALA A 491 -2.28 12.53 -23.73
C ALA A 491 -1.22 11.67 -22.99
N LEU A 492 -1.63 11.00 -21.91
CA LEU A 492 -0.77 10.10 -21.16
C LEU A 492 -0.28 8.91 -22.02
N ALA A 493 -1.19 8.30 -22.78
CA ALA A 493 -0.87 7.17 -23.66
C ALA A 493 0.10 7.60 -24.78
N ILE A 494 -0.17 8.71 -25.48
CA ILE A 494 0.69 9.23 -26.55
C ILE A 494 2.04 9.69 -25.97
N GLY A 495 2.05 10.39 -24.84
CA GLY A 495 3.26 10.78 -24.13
C GLY A 495 4.11 9.58 -23.73
N GLY A 496 3.47 8.53 -23.20
CA GLY A 496 4.13 7.27 -22.88
C GLY A 496 4.74 6.57 -24.10
N LEU A 497 4.01 6.54 -25.23
CA LEU A 497 4.55 6.02 -26.49
C LEU A 497 5.74 6.83 -27.00
N ALA A 498 5.74 8.15 -26.85
CA ALA A 498 6.85 9.03 -27.23
C ALA A 498 8.11 8.80 -26.39
N VAL A 499 7.97 8.32 -25.14
CA VAL A 499 9.11 7.96 -24.27
C VAL A 499 9.80 6.68 -24.75
N LEU A 500 9.05 5.71 -25.32
CA LEU A 500 9.56 4.37 -25.64
C LEU A 500 10.87 4.35 -26.45
N PRO A 501 11.05 5.12 -27.53
CA PRO A 501 12.29 5.10 -28.30
C PRO A 501 13.53 5.45 -27.47
N PHE A 502 13.39 6.38 -26.51
CA PHE A 502 14.49 6.84 -25.68
C PHE A 502 14.85 5.83 -24.58
N VAL A 503 13.87 5.15 -24.02
CA VAL A 503 14.06 4.18 -22.93
C VAL A 503 14.16 2.73 -23.42
N TRP A 504 14.07 2.51 -24.74
CA TRP A 504 14.13 1.18 -25.35
C TRP A 504 15.36 0.35 -24.95
N PRO A 505 16.58 0.93 -24.85
CA PRO A 505 17.75 0.20 -24.34
C PRO A 505 17.56 -0.32 -22.92
N GLU A 506 16.90 0.45 -22.04
CA GLU A 506 16.63 0.06 -20.66
C GLU A 506 15.53 -1.02 -20.59
N LEU A 507 14.49 -0.94 -21.43
CA LEU A 507 13.47 -1.98 -21.55
C LEU A 507 14.08 -3.33 -22.00
N LYS A 508 15.07 -3.31 -22.91
CA LYS A 508 15.83 -4.51 -23.25
C LYS A 508 16.65 -5.06 -22.08
N LEU A 509 17.11 -4.20 -21.16
CA LEU A 509 17.78 -4.66 -19.94
C LEU A 509 16.80 -5.34 -18.98
N MET A 510 15.55 -4.89 -18.93
CA MET A 510 14.50 -5.52 -18.12
C MET A 510 14.25 -7.00 -18.53
N MET A 511 14.29 -7.29 -19.83
CA MET A 511 14.15 -8.67 -20.33
C MET A 511 15.35 -9.58 -19.97
N LYS A 512 16.43 -9.02 -19.42
CA LYS A 512 17.66 -9.72 -18.99
C LYS A 512 17.83 -9.73 -17.47
N LEU A 513 16.83 -9.19 -16.72
CA LEU A 513 16.73 -9.29 -15.26
C LEU A 513 16.02 -10.57 -14.86
#